data_175299fcd5f4b1a02a9f1f302027792f
#
_entry.id   175299fcd5f4b1a02a9f1f302027792f
#
_cell.length_a   1.000
_cell.length_b   1.000
_cell.length_c   1.000
_cell.angle_alpha   90.00
_cell.angle_beta   90.00
_cell.angle_gamma   90.00
#
_symmetry.space_group_name_H-M   'P 1'
#
loop_
_entity.id
_entity.type
_entity.pdbx_description
1 polymer ?
#
loop_
_entity_poly.entity_id
_entity_poly.type
_entity_poly.pdbx_seq_one_letter_code
_entity_poly.pdbx_strand_id
1 'polypeptide(L)'
;MPDLLLELFSEEIPARMQRKAAGDLKKMITDGLVDAGLTYEAATAYWTPRRLALDIRGLTVRSKDVHEDIKGPSVSAPEQAIQGFLRKAGLSDVSQVHVHSDPKKGDFYVAHLTKPGRAAEDIVAELVPQTIRNFPWPKSMRWGVASARPGALRWVRPLQSILCTFGPETEETKVIDFDVDGIKSGNVTYGHRFLSDGQAIKVRRFEDYVEKLEKAFVVLDAERRKEIISQDAHNLAFASGLELVEDDGLLEEVSGLVEWPVVLMGEFEEEFLAIPPEVIRLTIRANQKCFVTRKQSDASRLASPAPQREEIQALSNKFILVSNVAARDGGTEIAYGNGKVVRARLSDALYFWHTDQHDLPDLDKLAASAQKFGLDLKKPLDQRMARLDALNVTFHAKLGTQGQRVERIRELAAQIAPLVGADPKLAQRAAVLAKADLQTEVVGEFPELQGAMGRKYALLQGEDEAVAAALEEHYKPQGPSDVVPKNPVSVAVALADKLDTLVGFWAIDEKPTGSKDPYALRRAALGVIRLLLSQEWKFPLLPLFRSAFAALQEGQMQRKLREFEAKLATENSGDVDGEQDVDNALANYEKEIRAEAEASCGPVLADLLSFFHDRFKVHLKEE
;
A
#
# COMPACT_ATOMS: atom_id res chain seq x y z
N MET A 1 -27.43 -18.51 -25.36
CA MET A 1 -26.46 -17.59 -26.01
C MET A 1 -25.08 -18.18 -25.87
N PRO A 2 -24.10 -17.86 -26.70
CA PRO A 2 -22.76 -18.38 -26.57
C PRO A 2 -22.00 -17.75 -25.40
N ASP A 3 -20.97 -18.48 -24.94
CA ASP A 3 -20.07 -18.07 -23.88
C ASP A 3 -18.66 -17.87 -24.42
N LEU A 4 -17.91 -16.97 -23.81
CA LEU A 4 -16.51 -16.69 -24.14
C LEU A 4 -15.64 -17.10 -22.96
N LEU A 5 -14.67 -17.99 -23.21
CA LEU A 5 -13.60 -18.31 -22.27
C LEU A 5 -12.29 -17.75 -22.79
N LEU A 6 -11.63 -16.92 -21.98
CA LEU A 6 -10.30 -16.39 -22.23
C LEU A 6 -9.36 -16.79 -21.09
N GLU A 7 -8.20 -17.38 -21.41
CA GLU A 7 -7.10 -17.57 -20.48
C GLU A 7 -5.83 -16.92 -21.02
N LEU A 8 -5.13 -16.19 -20.15
CA LEU A 8 -3.79 -15.66 -20.37
C LEU A 8 -2.84 -16.43 -19.43
N PHE A 9 -2.10 -17.40 -19.98
CA PHE A 9 -1.21 -18.26 -19.23
C PHE A 9 0.23 -17.74 -19.29
N SER A 10 0.86 -17.56 -18.12
CA SER A 10 2.19 -16.94 -18.01
C SER A 10 3.07 -17.65 -16.98
N GLU A 11 4.28 -17.16 -16.80
CA GLU A 11 5.07 -17.45 -15.61
C GLU A 11 4.47 -16.75 -14.38
N GLU A 12 4.95 -17.06 -13.17
CA GLU A 12 4.32 -16.72 -11.90
C GLU A 12 4.12 -15.19 -11.72
N ILE A 13 2.85 -14.79 -11.74
CA ILE A 13 2.40 -13.44 -11.45
C ILE A 13 2.55 -13.19 -9.94
N PRO A 14 3.21 -12.10 -9.49
CA PRO A 14 3.31 -11.79 -8.06
C PRO A 14 1.93 -11.76 -7.39
N ALA A 15 1.77 -12.45 -6.25
CA ALA A 15 0.48 -12.64 -5.57
C ALA A 15 -0.29 -11.33 -5.38
N ARG A 16 0.39 -10.26 -4.92
CA ARG A 16 -0.19 -8.92 -4.70
C ARG A 16 -0.76 -8.24 -5.96
N MET A 17 -0.43 -8.73 -7.15
CA MET A 17 -0.89 -8.16 -8.41
C MET A 17 -2.07 -8.93 -9.02
N GLN A 18 -2.28 -10.18 -8.62
CA GLN A 18 -3.19 -11.11 -9.29
C GLN A 18 -4.65 -10.64 -9.25
N ARG A 19 -5.18 -10.34 -8.06
CA ARG A 19 -6.57 -9.89 -7.87
C ARG A 19 -6.88 -8.63 -8.69
N LYS A 20 -5.98 -7.64 -8.61
CA LYS A 20 -6.14 -6.41 -9.37
C LYS A 20 -6.07 -6.68 -10.87
N ALA A 21 -5.10 -7.47 -11.32
CA ALA A 21 -4.96 -7.81 -12.74
C ALA A 21 -6.18 -8.57 -13.28
N ALA A 22 -6.74 -9.50 -12.52
CA ALA A 22 -7.99 -10.19 -12.91
C ALA A 22 -9.16 -9.21 -13.04
N GLY A 23 -9.28 -8.25 -12.11
CA GLY A 23 -10.27 -7.18 -12.19
C GLY A 23 -10.05 -6.24 -13.37
N ASP A 24 -8.81 -5.85 -13.65
CA ASP A 24 -8.45 -5.01 -14.80
C ASP A 24 -8.75 -5.75 -16.12
N LEU A 25 -8.42 -7.04 -16.24
CA LEU A 25 -8.75 -7.86 -17.41
C LEU A 25 -10.26 -7.89 -17.65
N LYS A 26 -11.03 -8.23 -16.60
CA LYS A 26 -12.48 -8.25 -16.66
C LYS A 26 -13.03 -6.90 -17.16
N LYS A 27 -12.61 -5.81 -16.51
CA LYS A 27 -13.08 -4.46 -16.85
C LYS A 27 -12.74 -4.08 -18.28
N MET A 28 -11.50 -4.25 -18.72
CA MET A 28 -11.07 -3.85 -20.08
C MET A 28 -11.81 -4.63 -21.16
N ILE A 29 -12.00 -5.92 -20.98
CA ILE A 29 -12.72 -6.76 -21.95
C ILE A 29 -14.22 -6.41 -21.94
N THR A 30 -14.85 -6.33 -20.78
CA THR A 30 -16.30 -6.04 -20.71
C THR A 30 -16.64 -4.64 -21.19
N ASP A 31 -15.85 -3.63 -20.85
CA ASP A 31 -16.03 -2.26 -21.36
C ASP A 31 -15.87 -2.25 -22.89
N GLY A 32 -14.82 -2.89 -23.42
CA GLY A 32 -14.60 -2.97 -24.87
C GLY A 32 -15.71 -3.70 -25.64
N LEU A 33 -16.29 -4.76 -25.07
CA LEU A 33 -17.44 -5.44 -25.67
C LEU A 33 -18.67 -4.54 -25.71
N VAL A 34 -18.96 -3.83 -24.61
CA VAL A 34 -20.09 -2.89 -24.52
C VAL A 34 -19.89 -1.72 -25.48
N ASP A 35 -18.70 -1.15 -25.55
CA ASP A 35 -18.37 -0.06 -26.49
C ASP A 35 -18.52 -0.49 -27.96
N ALA A 36 -18.27 -1.77 -28.25
CA ALA A 36 -18.49 -2.35 -29.58
C ALA A 36 -19.97 -2.74 -29.85
N GLY A 37 -20.89 -2.51 -28.90
CA GLY A 37 -22.31 -2.78 -29.02
C GLY A 37 -22.71 -4.22 -28.76
N LEU A 38 -21.87 -5.01 -28.09
CA LEU A 38 -22.21 -6.34 -27.60
C LEU A 38 -22.73 -6.28 -26.16
N THR A 39 -23.62 -7.21 -25.82
CA THR A 39 -24.13 -7.38 -24.45
C THR A 39 -23.84 -8.78 -23.94
N TYR A 40 -23.77 -8.95 -22.63
CA TYR A 40 -23.54 -10.23 -21.98
C TYR A 40 -24.35 -10.34 -20.68
N GLU A 41 -24.58 -11.56 -20.19
CA GLU A 41 -25.37 -11.80 -18.97
C GLU A 41 -24.51 -11.71 -17.70
N ALA A 42 -23.33 -12.33 -17.71
CA ALA A 42 -22.41 -12.34 -16.58
C ALA A 42 -20.95 -12.38 -17.05
N ALA A 43 -20.05 -11.85 -16.23
CA ALA A 43 -18.62 -11.98 -16.44
C ALA A 43 -17.92 -12.24 -15.10
N THR A 44 -17.10 -13.28 -15.03
CA THR A 44 -16.34 -13.66 -13.82
C THR A 44 -14.88 -13.85 -14.15
N ALA A 45 -14.03 -13.19 -13.39
CA ALA A 45 -12.58 -13.32 -13.52
C ALA A 45 -12.01 -14.27 -12.46
N TYR A 46 -11.08 -15.10 -12.89
CA TYR A 46 -10.35 -16.05 -12.05
C TYR A 46 -8.85 -15.85 -12.23
N TRP A 47 -8.07 -16.25 -11.23
CA TRP A 47 -6.63 -16.14 -11.29
C TRP A 47 -5.92 -17.24 -10.48
N THR A 48 -4.76 -17.59 -10.94
CA THR A 48 -3.78 -18.43 -10.22
C THR A 48 -2.40 -17.75 -10.32
N PRO A 49 -1.37 -18.24 -9.65
CA PRO A 49 0.00 -17.75 -9.89
C PRO A 49 0.38 -17.63 -11.37
N ARG A 50 -0.12 -18.52 -12.22
CA ARG A 50 0.33 -18.62 -13.61
C ARG A 50 -0.70 -18.23 -14.66
N ARG A 51 -1.91 -17.79 -14.26
CA ARG A 51 -2.98 -17.46 -15.23
C ARG A 51 -3.93 -16.39 -14.75
N LEU A 52 -4.44 -15.65 -15.72
CA LEU A 52 -5.64 -14.84 -15.59
C LEU A 52 -6.69 -15.46 -16.51
N ALA A 53 -7.88 -15.76 -16.00
CA ALA A 53 -8.97 -16.32 -16.79
C ALA A 53 -10.23 -15.48 -16.65
N LEU A 54 -11.00 -15.42 -17.73
CA LEU A 54 -12.26 -14.68 -17.79
C LEU A 54 -13.32 -15.55 -18.46
N ASP A 55 -14.40 -15.79 -17.74
CA ASP A 55 -15.61 -16.46 -18.21
C ASP A 55 -16.70 -15.39 -18.44
N ILE A 56 -17.15 -15.25 -19.69
CA ILE A 56 -18.24 -14.34 -20.05
C ILE A 56 -19.40 -15.17 -20.60
N ARG A 57 -20.52 -15.11 -19.91
CA ARG A 57 -21.71 -15.88 -20.22
C ARG A 57 -22.73 -15.04 -20.95
N GLY A 58 -23.43 -15.68 -21.86
CA GLY A 58 -24.53 -15.07 -22.57
C GLY A 58 -24.12 -13.90 -23.46
N LEU A 59 -22.95 -13.98 -24.11
CA LEU A 59 -22.47 -12.95 -25.02
C LEU A 59 -23.27 -12.98 -26.32
N THR A 60 -23.73 -11.81 -26.79
CA THR A 60 -24.42 -11.69 -28.07
C THR A 60 -23.48 -12.04 -29.23
N VAL A 61 -24.01 -12.78 -30.23
CA VAL A 61 -23.23 -13.24 -31.40
C VAL A 61 -22.85 -12.12 -32.37
N ARG A 62 -23.54 -10.98 -32.30
CA ARG A 62 -23.31 -9.85 -33.19
C ARG A 62 -23.75 -8.55 -32.51
N SER A 63 -23.05 -7.46 -32.79
CA SER A 63 -23.46 -6.13 -32.37
C SER A 63 -24.66 -5.65 -33.22
N LYS A 64 -25.42 -4.70 -32.66
CA LYS A 64 -26.53 -4.09 -33.38
C LYS A 64 -26.04 -3.24 -34.55
N ASP A 65 -26.87 -3.10 -35.58
CA ASP A 65 -26.61 -2.14 -36.62
C ASP A 65 -26.64 -0.72 -36.04
N VAL A 66 -25.65 0.09 -36.42
CA VAL A 66 -25.56 1.48 -35.97
C VAL A 66 -26.11 2.37 -37.08
N HIS A 67 -27.19 3.11 -36.78
CA HIS A 67 -27.71 4.14 -37.66
C HIS A 67 -27.07 5.47 -37.31
N GLU A 68 -26.37 6.07 -38.27
CA GLU A 68 -25.70 7.35 -38.13
C GLU A 68 -26.30 8.36 -39.12
N ASP A 69 -26.84 9.45 -38.60
CA ASP A 69 -27.38 10.54 -39.41
C ASP A 69 -26.32 11.62 -39.58
N ILE A 70 -25.72 11.70 -40.77
CA ILE A 70 -24.76 12.74 -41.08
C ILE A 70 -25.47 13.93 -41.72
N LYS A 71 -25.51 15.08 -41.02
CA LYS A 71 -26.06 16.32 -41.57
C LYS A 71 -25.11 16.88 -42.63
N GLY A 72 -25.72 17.13 -43.78
CA GLY A 72 -25.08 17.71 -44.94
C GLY A 72 -25.33 19.22 -45.10
N PRO A 73 -24.87 19.79 -46.22
CA PRO A 73 -25.12 21.19 -46.57
C PRO A 73 -26.58 21.43 -46.95
N SER A 74 -26.95 22.71 -47.05
CA SER A 74 -28.24 23.12 -47.60
C SER A 74 -28.42 22.58 -49.03
N VAL A 75 -29.66 22.29 -49.41
CA VAL A 75 -30.02 21.86 -50.79
C VAL A 75 -29.58 22.89 -51.83
N SER A 76 -29.52 24.17 -51.44
CA SER A 76 -29.05 25.29 -52.31
C SER A 76 -27.53 25.53 -52.23
N ALA A 77 -26.77 24.67 -51.55
CA ALA A 77 -25.32 24.85 -51.43
C ALA A 77 -24.59 24.57 -52.77
N PRO A 78 -23.39 25.15 -52.97
CA PRO A 78 -22.58 24.87 -54.13
C PRO A 78 -22.29 23.38 -54.31
N GLU A 79 -22.25 22.92 -55.56
CA GLU A 79 -22.03 21.52 -55.93
C GLU A 79 -20.77 20.91 -55.26
N GLN A 80 -19.73 21.70 -55.09
CA GLN A 80 -18.48 21.32 -54.42
C GLN A 80 -18.69 20.93 -52.95
N ALA A 81 -19.63 21.61 -52.24
CA ALA A 81 -19.97 21.30 -50.84
C ALA A 81 -20.82 20.00 -50.75
N ILE A 82 -21.73 19.82 -51.72
CA ILE A 82 -22.53 18.59 -51.81
C ILE A 82 -21.63 17.39 -52.13
N GLN A 83 -20.73 17.49 -53.05
CA GLN A 83 -19.76 16.44 -53.38
C GLN A 83 -18.80 16.13 -52.21
N GLY A 84 -18.42 17.15 -51.45
CA GLY A 84 -17.62 16.98 -50.21
C GLY A 84 -18.39 16.19 -49.14
N PHE A 85 -19.69 16.47 -48.98
CA PHE A 85 -20.58 15.76 -48.06
C PHE A 85 -20.79 14.31 -48.51
N LEU A 86 -21.10 14.05 -49.79
CA LEU A 86 -21.26 12.69 -50.30
C LEU A 86 -19.99 11.85 -50.12
N ARG A 87 -18.81 12.41 -50.39
CA ARG A 87 -17.55 11.73 -50.12
C ARG A 87 -17.31 11.41 -48.65
N LYS A 88 -17.67 12.33 -47.75
CA LYS A 88 -17.59 12.12 -46.31
C LYS A 88 -18.55 11.04 -45.83
N ALA A 89 -19.76 10.96 -46.45
CA ALA A 89 -20.76 9.97 -46.15
C ALA A 89 -20.53 8.62 -46.87
N GLY A 90 -19.51 8.51 -47.74
CA GLY A 90 -19.25 7.29 -48.51
C GLY A 90 -20.30 7.01 -49.58
N LEU A 91 -21.04 8.04 -50.01
CA LEU A 91 -22.11 7.98 -51.00
C LEU A 91 -21.64 8.51 -52.35
N SER A 92 -22.21 7.98 -53.42
CA SER A 92 -21.84 8.35 -54.79
C SER A 92 -22.77 9.34 -55.45
N ASP A 93 -24.01 9.45 -54.99
CA ASP A 93 -25.05 10.25 -55.59
C ASP A 93 -26.01 10.89 -54.59
N VAL A 94 -26.56 12.07 -54.92
CA VAL A 94 -27.51 12.84 -54.11
C VAL A 94 -28.82 12.10 -53.91
N SER A 95 -29.19 11.19 -54.82
CA SER A 95 -30.40 10.36 -54.67
C SER A 95 -30.34 9.39 -53.47
N GLN A 96 -29.15 9.17 -52.90
CA GLN A 96 -28.92 8.31 -51.73
C GLN A 96 -29.10 9.05 -50.39
N VAL A 97 -29.37 10.35 -50.42
CA VAL A 97 -29.58 11.16 -49.20
C VAL A 97 -31.01 11.68 -49.12
N HIS A 98 -31.44 11.95 -47.90
CA HIS A 98 -32.78 12.52 -47.65
C HIS A 98 -32.67 14.04 -47.45
N VAL A 99 -33.75 14.77 -47.89
CA VAL A 99 -33.88 16.18 -47.60
C VAL A 99 -34.68 16.35 -46.31
N HIS A 100 -34.10 17.02 -45.34
CA HIS A 100 -34.73 17.39 -44.09
C HIS A 100 -35.09 18.88 -44.11
N SER A 101 -36.37 19.20 -43.86
CA SER A 101 -36.86 20.58 -43.83
C SER A 101 -36.88 21.11 -42.39
N ASP A 102 -36.10 22.16 -42.12
CA ASP A 102 -36.10 22.87 -40.83
C ASP A 102 -36.76 24.25 -41.00
N PRO A 103 -37.82 24.58 -40.24
CA PRO A 103 -38.53 25.85 -40.39
C PRO A 103 -37.65 27.10 -40.16
N LYS A 104 -36.52 26.95 -39.49
CA LYS A 104 -35.59 28.07 -39.17
C LYS A 104 -34.32 28.08 -40.03
N LYS A 105 -33.91 26.94 -40.57
CA LYS A 105 -32.60 26.78 -41.26
C LYS A 105 -32.75 26.42 -42.72
N GLY A 106 -33.99 26.19 -43.23
CA GLY A 106 -34.25 25.74 -44.60
C GLY A 106 -33.94 24.25 -44.79
N ASP A 107 -34.01 23.82 -46.04
CA ASP A 107 -33.83 22.42 -46.45
C ASP A 107 -32.36 22.07 -46.53
N PHE A 108 -31.97 20.93 -45.95
CA PHE A 108 -30.61 20.41 -45.97
C PHE A 108 -30.59 18.89 -46.18
N TYR A 109 -29.46 18.40 -46.69
CA TYR A 109 -29.27 16.98 -46.90
C TYR A 109 -28.95 16.25 -45.60
N VAL A 110 -29.47 15.03 -45.46
CA VAL A 110 -29.16 14.10 -44.38
C VAL A 110 -28.85 12.73 -44.98
N ALA A 111 -27.67 12.21 -44.70
CA ALA A 111 -27.32 10.84 -45.05
C ALA A 111 -27.64 9.92 -43.86
N HIS A 112 -28.57 8.99 -44.06
CA HIS A 112 -28.84 7.91 -43.10
C HIS A 112 -27.94 6.73 -43.43
N LEU A 113 -26.86 6.58 -42.69
CA LEU A 113 -25.92 5.48 -42.89
C LEU A 113 -26.27 4.36 -41.93
N THR A 114 -26.38 3.15 -42.42
CA THR A 114 -26.48 1.95 -41.60
C THR A 114 -25.15 1.23 -41.67
N LYS A 115 -24.41 1.24 -40.58
CA LYS A 115 -23.20 0.41 -40.42
C LYS A 115 -23.68 -0.95 -39.87
N PRO A 116 -23.53 -2.04 -40.64
CA PRO A 116 -23.99 -3.36 -40.19
C PRO A 116 -23.19 -3.76 -38.96
N GLY A 117 -23.88 -4.37 -37.99
CA GLY A 117 -23.23 -4.93 -36.79
C GLY A 117 -22.15 -5.93 -37.16
N ARG A 118 -21.15 -6.05 -36.30
CA ARG A 118 -20.01 -6.96 -36.48
C ARG A 118 -20.21 -8.25 -35.69
N ALA A 119 -19.63 -9.35 -36.15
CA ALA A 119 -19.63 -10.61 -35.43
C ALA A 119 -18.83 -10.47 -34.10
N ALA A 120 -19.27 -11.15 -33.06
CA ALA A 120 -18.58 -11.14 -31.77
C ALA A 120 -17.15 -11.65 -31.87
N GLU A 121 -16.94 -12.69 -32.70
CA GLU A 121 -15.59 -13.26 -32.94
C GLU A 121 -14.62 -12.21 -33.48
N ASP A 122 -15.05 -11.38 -34.46
CA ASP A 122 -14.22 -10.34 -35.06
C ASP A 122 -13.87 -9.24 -34.04
N ILE A 123 -14.85 -8.87 -33.21
CA ILE A 123 -14.66 -7.86 -32.17
C ILE A 123 -13.68 -8.37 -31.11
N VAL A 124 -13.83 -9.60 -30.64
CA VAL A 124 -12.96 -10.21 -29.63
C VAL A 124 -11.53 -10.40 -30.19
N ALA A 125 -11.41 -10.79 -31.47
CA ALA A 125 -10.11 -10.97 -32.14
C ALA A 125 -9.29 -9.67 -32.22
N GLU A 126 -9.94 -8.51 -32.22
CA GLU A 126 -9.28 -7.19 -32.15
C GLU A 126 -9.09 -6.73 -30.70
N LEU A 127 -10.09 -6.90 -29.84
CA LEU A 127 -10.13 -6.39 -28.48
C LEU A 127 -9.10 -7.06 -27.58
N VAL A 128 -8.99 -8.40 -27.63
CA VAL A 128 -8.08 -9.15 -26.75
C VAL A 128 -6.60 -8.78 -26.99
N PRO A 129 -6.07 -8.74 -28.23
CA PRO A 129 -4.73 -8.28 -28.50
C PRO A 129 -4.46 -6.84 -28.03
N GLN A 130 -5.42 -5.92 -28.23
CA GLN A 130 -5.31 -4.55 -27.75
C GLN A 130 -5.25 -4.49 -26.23
N THR A 131 -6.09 -5.26 -25.54
CA THR A 131 -6.11 -5.37 -24.09
C THR A 131 -4.76 -5.89 -23.56
N ILE A 132 -4.22 -6.95 -24.14
CA ILE A 132 -2.92 -7.51 -23.74
C ILE A 132 -1.78 -6.49 -23.93
N ARG A 133 -1.74 -5.78 -25.05
CA ARG A 133 -0.69 -4.78 -25.35
C ARG A 133 -0.76 -3.56 -24.44
N ASN A 134 -1.95 -3.13 -24.05
CA ASN A 134 -2.21 -1.94 -23.23
C ASN A 134 -2.46 -2.26 -21.75
N PHE A 135 -2.17 -3.48 -21.31
CA PHE A 135 -2.48 -3.93 -19.96
C PHE A 135 -1.74 -3.10 -18.90
N PRO A 136 -2.43 -2.59 -17.85
CA PRO A 136 -1.89 -1.61 -16.91
C PRO A 136 -1.02 -2.25 -15.81
N TRP A 137 -0.01 -3.02 -16.19
CA TRP A 137 0.93 -3.58 -15.23
C TRP A 137 1.76 -2.48 -14.55
N PRO A 138 1.83 -2.43 -13.22
CA PRO A 138 2.67 -1.46 -12.52
C PRO A 138 4.17 -1.69 -12.77
N LYS A 139 4.55 -2.95 -13.03
CA LYS A 139 5.87 -3.37 -13.47
C LYS A 139 5.71 -4.45 -14.53
N SER A 140 6.48 -4.37 -15.60
CA SER A 140 6.46 -5.31 -16.70
C SER A 140 7.86 -5.55 -17.23
N MET A 141 8.07 -6.68 -17.90
CA MET A 141 9.32 -7.06 -18.53
C MET A 141 9.11 -7.40 -20.00
N ARG A 142 10.18 -7.52 -20.74
CA ARG A 142 10.26 -8.13 -22.07
C ARG A 142 11.06 -9.43 -21.93
N TRP A 143 10.85 -10.37 -22.82
CA TRP A 143 11.53 -11.65 -22.77
C TRP A 143 11.84 -12.20 -24.16
N GLY A 144 12.74 -13.19 -24.23
CA GLY A 144 13.10 -13.88 -25.44
C GLY A 144 13.81 -12.99 -26.48
N VAL A 145 14.02 -13.54 -27.67
CA VAL A 145 14.70 -12.86 -28.77
C VAL A 145 13.92 -11.64 -29.27
N ALA A 146 12.59 -11.69 -29.21
CA ALA A 146 11.72 -10.57 -29.62
C ALA A 146 11.89 -9.31 -28.74
N SER A 147 12.46 -9.43 -27.55
CA SER A 147 12.65 -8.30 -26.60
C SER A 147 13.53 -7.17 -27.16
N ALA A 148 14.39 -7.47 -28.14
CA ALA A 148 15.26 -6.49 -28.79
C ALA A 148 14.51 -5.59 -29.80
N ARG A 149 13.29 -5.93 -30.19
CA ARG A 149 12.53 -5.20 -31.19
C ARG A 149 11.80 -4.01 -30.54
N PRO A 150 11.76 -2.82 -31.19
CA PRO A 150 10.88 -1.75 -30.78
C PRO A 150 9.42 -2.22 -30.79
N GLY A 151 8.65 -1.88 -29.73
CA GLY A 151 7.24 -2.28 -29.59
C GLY A 151 6.99 -3.74 -29.20
N ALA A 152 8.04 -4.50 -28.82
CA ALA A 152 7.89 -5.85 -28.29
C ALA A 152 6.90 -5.91 -27.11
N LEU A 153 6.14 -7.00 -27.00
CA LEU A 153 5.17 -7.22 -25.95
C LEU A 153 5.82 -7.07 -24.56
N ARG A 154 5.08 -6.42 -23.67
CA ARG A 154 5.45 -6.28 -22.26
C ARG A 154 4.37 -6.93 -21.40
N TRP A 155 4.78 -7.79 -20.50
CA TRP A 155 3.90 -8.44 -19.54
C TRP A 155 4.56 -8.50 -18.16
N VAL A 156 3.81 -8.78 -17.10
CA VAL A 156 4.42 -8.84 -15.75
C VAL A 156 5.46 -9.96 -15.64
N ARG A 157 5.20 -11.09 -16.30
CA ARG A 157 6.08 -12.27 -16.47
C ARG A 157 5.85 -12.81 -17.88
N PRO A 158 6.74 -13.61 -18.44
CA PRO A 158 6.56 -14.16 -19.80
C PRO A 158 5.20 -14.80 -20.02
N LEU A 159 4.43 -14.26 -20.96
CA LEU A 159 3.18 -14.86 -21.43
C LEU A 159 3.53 -16.06 -22.30
N GLN A 160 2.96 -17.23 -22.02
CA GLN A 160 3.30 -18.50 -22.64
C GLN A 160 2.28 -18.94 -23.69
N SER A 161 0.99 -18.79 -23.36
CA SER A 161 -0.10 -19.17 -24.26
C SER A 161 -1.37 -18.34 -23.99
N ILE A 162 -2.23 -18.32 -25.00
CA ILE A 162 -3.54 -17.67 -24.94
C ILE A 162 -4.58 -18.71 -25.35
N LEU A 163 -5.57 -18.94 -24.49
CA LEU A 163 -6.76 -19.71 -24.82
C LEU A 163 -7.91 -18.76 -25.02
N CYS A 164 -8.61 -18.87 -26.15
CA CYS A 164 -9.78 -18.05 -26.44
C CYS A 164 -10.80 -18.87 -27.23
N THR A 165 -11.87 -19.31 -26.55
CA THR A 165 -12.95 -20.12 -27.17
C THR A 165 -14.29 -19.42 -27.02
N PHE A 166 -15.13 -19.54 -28.04
CA PHE A 166 -16.44 -18.94 -28.11
C PHE A 166 -17.46 -19.90 -28.73
N GLY A 167 -18.62 -20.01 -28.14
CA GLY A 167 -19.68 -20.83 -28.69
C GLY A 167 -20.81 -21.14 -27.70
N PRO A 168 -21.98 -21.58 -28.20
CA PRO A 168 -23.12 -21.97 -27.35
C PRO A 168 -22.87 -23.33 -26.68
N GLU A 169 -23.57 -23.61 -25.59
CA GLU A 169 -23.49 -24.90 -24.89
C GLU A 169 -23.80 -26.12 -25.75
N THR A 170 -24.66 -25.94 -26.72
CA THR A 170 -25.21 -27.02 -27.58
C THR A 170 -24.29 -27.40 -28.73
N GLU A 171 -23.27 -26.62 -29.02
CA GLU A 171 -22.39 -26.83 -30.18
C GLU A 171 -20.91 -26.91 -29.76
N GLU A 172 -20.05 -27.36 -30.65
CA GLU A 172 -18.58 -27.27 -30.46
C GLU A 172 -18.15 -25.81 -30.47
N THR A 173 -17.37 -25.43 -29.46
CA THR A 173 -16.83 -24.07 -29.36
C THR A 173 -15.77 -23.83 -30.44
N LYS A 174 -15.76 -22.62 -30.99
CA LYS A 174 -14.77 -22.17 -31.96
C LYS A 174 -13.61 -21.49 -31.21
N VAL A 175 -12.39 -21.68 -31.72
CA VAL A 175 -11.26 -20.83 -31.33
C VAL A 175 -11.39 -19.50 -32.05
N ILE A 176 -11.32 -18.40 -31.33
CA ILE A 176 -11.18 -17.07 -31.92
C ILE A 176 -9.69 -16.87 -32.26
N ASP A 177 -9.39 -16.77 -33.54
CA ASP A 177 -8.01 -16.80 -34.05
C ASP A 177 -7.40 -15.39 -34.09
N PHE A 178 -6.31 -15.20 -33.36
CA PHE A 178 -5.49 -13.98 -33.36
C PHE A 178 -4.08 -14.28 -32.89
N ASP A 179 -3.17 -13.32 -33.09
CA ASP A 179 -1.76 -13.41 -32.71
C ASP A 179 -1.34 -12.17 -31.91
N VAL A 180 -0.59 -12.40 -30.83
CA VAL A 180 0.02 -11.34 -30.03
C VAL A 180 1.52 -11.60 -29.95
N ASP A 181 2.27 -10.94 -30.78
CA ASP A 181 3.74 -10.98 -30.82
C ASP A 181 4.31 -12.41 -31.02
N GLY A 182 3.62 -13.20 -31.85
CA GLY A 182 3.95 -14.60 -32.15
C GLY A 182 3.28 -15.63 -31.23
N ILE A 183 2.52 -15.20 -30.22
CA ILE A 183 1.72 -16.08 -29.37
C ILE A 183 0.31 -16.17 -29.99
N LYS A 184 0.01 -17.30 -30.61
CA LYS A 184 -1.27 -17.57 -31.23
C LYS A 184 -2.30 -18.01 -30.21
N SER A 185 -3.52 -17.52 -30.34
CA SER A 185 -4.66 -18.03 -29.59
C SER A 185 -4.97 -19.48 -29.95
N GLY A 186 -5.54 -20.21 -29.01
CA GLY A 186 -5.88 -21.61 -29.17
C GLY A 186 -6.96 -22.07 -28.20
N ASN A 187 -7.04 -23.38 -28.00
CA ASN A 187 -7.95 -24.03 -27.06
C ASN A 187 -7.22 -24.96 -26.10
N VAL A 188 -5.96 -24.65 -25.77
CA VAL A 188 -5.12 -25.49 -24.89
C VAL A 188 -4.71 -24.71 -23.66
N THR A 189 -4.72 -25.41 -22.52
CA THR A 189 -4.13 -24.98 -21.25
C THR A 189 -3.16 -26.03 -20.72
N TYR A 190 -2.56 -25.78 -19.55
CA TYR A 190 -1.60 -26.66 -18.91
C TYR A 190 -1.94 -26.85 -17.44
N GLY A 191 -1.67 -28.03 -16.90
CA GLY A 191 -1.85 -28.32 -15.50
C GLY A 191 -0.75 -27.74 -14.60
N HIS A 192 -0.74 -28.22 -13.36
CA HIS A 192 0.24 -27.86 -12.36
C HIS A 192 1.66 -28.24 -12.81
N ARG A 193 2.63 -27.32 -12.61
CA ARG A 193 4.01 -27.46 -13.11
C ARG A 193 4.70 -28.76 -12.70
N PHE A 194 4.45 -29.24 -11.48
CA PHE A 194 5.17 -30.37 -10.89
C PHE A 194 4.29 -31.61 -10.67
N LEU A 195 2.98 -31.45 -10.56
CA LEU A 195 2.06 -32.55 -10.23
C LEU A 195 1.37 -33.13 -11.47
N SER A 196 1.25 -32.35 -12.56
CA SER A 196 0.73 -32.85 -13.83
C SER A 196 1.84 -33.42 -14.69
N ASP A 197 1.46 -34.11 -15.78
CA ASP A 197 2.38 -34.68 -16.78
C ASP A 197 2.98 -33.62 -17.72
N GLY A 198 2.60 -32.34 -17.57
CA GLY A 198 3.08 -31.26 -18.42
C GLY A 198 2.49 -31.23 -19.83
N GLN A 199 1.56 -32.14 -20.15
CA GLN A 199 0.95 -32.21 -21.48
C GLN A 199 -0.09 -31.09 -21.66
N ALA A 200 -0.28 -30.71 -22.94
CA ALA A 200 -1.29 -29.74 -23.32
C ALA A 200 -2.71 -30.32 -23.11
N ILE A 201 -3.54 -29.60 -22.40
CA ILE A 201 -4.92 -29.95 -22.07
C ILE A 201 -5.86 -29.20 -23.01
N LYS A 202 -6.55 -29.92 -23.87
CA LYS A 202 -7.54 -29.34 -24.79
C LYS A 202 -8.82 -29.00 -24.04
N VAL A 203 -9.32 -27.80 -24.24
CA VAL A 203 -10.48 -27.21 -23.54
C VAL A 203 -11.51 -26.73 -24.55
N ARG A 204 -12.78 -26.87 -24.21
CA ARG A 204 -13.90 -26.38 -25.01
C ARG A 204 -14.56 -25.15 -24.38
N ARG A 205 -15.03 -25.28 -23.15
CA ARG A 205 -15.76 -24.23 -22.41
C ARG A 205 -15.35 -24.19 -20.95
N PHE A 206 -15.91 -23.27 -20.18
CA PHE A 206 -15.51 -22.99 -18.81
C PHE A 206 -15.67 -24.22 -17.87
N GLU A 207 -16.78 -24.95 -17.93
CA GLU A 207 -17.01 -26.12 -17.06
C GLU A 207 -15.98 -27.22 -17.33
N ASP A 208 -15.73 -27.51 -18.61
CA ASP A 208 -14.69 -28.45 -19.04
C ASP A 208 -13.27 -27.99 -18.63
N TYR A 209 -13.03 -26.67 -18.69
CA TYR A 209 -11.78 -26.05 -18.27
C TYR A 209 -11.52 -26.25 -16.78
N VAL A 210 -12.50 -25.91 -15.92
CA VAL A 210 -12.37 -26.07 -14.45
C VAL A 210 -12.15 -27.54 -14.08
N GLU A 211 -12.95 -28.46 -14.62
CA GLU A 211 -12.84 -29.88 -14.33
C GLU A 211 -11.47 -30.45 -14.70
N LYS A 212 -10.97 -30.09 -15.88
CA LYS A 212 -9.66 -30.56 -16.36
C LYS A 212 -8.50 -29.97 -15.60
N LEU A 213 -8.59 -28.69 -15.20
CA LEU A 213 -7.60 -28.07 -14.35
C LEU A 213 -7.54 -28.71 -12.97
N GLU A 214 -8.69 -29.02 -12.36
CA GLU A 214 -8.72 -29.69 -11.06
C GLU A 214 -8.12 -31.09 -11.12
N LYS A 215 -8.41 -31.87 -12.18
CA LYS A 215 -7.75 -33.16 -12.45
C LYS A 215 -6.25 -33.03 -12.69
N ALA A 216 -5.80 -31.87 -13.15
CA ALA A 216 -4.39 -31.55 -13.37
C ALA A 216 -3.77 -30.76 -12.21
N PHE A 217 -4.34 -30.86 -11.01
CA PHE A 217 -3.86 -30.26 -9.77
C PHE A 217 -3.83 -28.72 -9.78
N VAL A 218 -4.86 -28.09 -10.33
CA VAL A 218 -5.04 -26.63 -10.30
C VAL A 218 -6.41 -26.30 -9.78
N VAL A 219 -6.49 -25.66 -8.61
CA VAL A 219 -7.71 -25.03 -8.09
C VAL A 219 -7.78 -23.61 -8.66
N LEU A 220 -8.63 -23.41 -9.64
CA LEU A 220 -8.72 -22.15 -10.39
C LEU A 220 -9.20 -20.98 -9.52
N ASP A 221 -10.22 -21.20 -8.70
CA ASP A 221 -10.83 -20.19 -7.85
C ASP A 221 -9.94 -19.83 -6.67
N ALA A 222 -9.53 -18.57 -6.57
CA ALA A 222 -8.67 -18.07 -5.52
C ALA A 222 -9.36 -18.05 -4.15
N GLU A 223 -10.67 -17.78 -4.07
CA GLU A 223 -11.41 -17.82 -2.81
C GLU A 223 -11.49 -19.27 -2.30
N ARG A 224 -11.75 -20.25 -3.17
CA ARG A 224 -11.70 -21.66 -2.81
C ARG A 224 -10.32 -22.10 -2.30
N ARG A 225 -9.21 -21.61 -2.93
CA ARG A 225 -7.86 -21.89 -2.39
C ARG A 225 -7.66 -21.34 -1.00
N LYS A 226 -8.15 -20.12 -0.72
CA LYS A 226 -8.10 -19.53 0.64
C LYS A 226 -8.91 -20.33 1.65
N GLU A 227 -10.10 -20.77 1.28
CA GLU A 227 -10.95 -21.61 2.13
C GLU A 227 -10.25 -22.93 2.49
N ILE A 228 -9.66 -23.62 1.51
CA ILE A 228 -8.88 -24.85 1.75
C ILE A 228 -7.73 -24.57 2.72
N ILE A 229 -6.93 -23.54 2.45
CA ILE A 229 -5.78 -23.19 3.30
C ILE A 229 -6.22 -22.87 4.72
N SER A 230 -7.24 -22.03 4.89
CA SER A 230 -7.75 -21.63 6.20
C SER A 230 -8.30 -22.83 6.96
N GLN A 231 -9.15 -23.63 6.35
CA GLN A 231 -9.76 -24.79 6.99
C GLN A 231 -8.72 -25.84 7.39
N ASP A 232 -7.80 -26.18 6.49
CA ASP A 232 -6.76 -27.17 6.77
C ASP A 232 -5.78 -26.66 7.84
N ALA A 233 -5.44 -25.37 7.83
CA ALA A 233 -4.59 -24.75 8.85
C ALA A 233 -5.23 -24.80 10.24
N HIS A 234 -6.53 -24.48 10.34
CA HIS A 234 -7.28 -24.59 11.60
C HIS A 234 -7.36 -26.03 12.09
N ASN A 235 -7.69 -26.97 11.22
CA ASN A 235 -7.78 -28.38 11.55
C ASN A 235 -6.44 -28.93 12.05
N LEU A 236 -5.33 -28.55 11.42
CA LEU A 236 -3.99 -28.99 11.77
C LEU A 236 -3.53 -28.38 13.11
N ALA A 237 -3.82 -27.09 13.34
CA ALA A 237 -3.57 -26.42 14.63
C ALA A 237 -4.39 -27.09 15.75
N PHE A 238 -5.69 -27.27 15.54
CA PHE A 238 -6.59 -27.89 16.50
C PHE A 238 -6.17 -29.33 16.86
N ALA A 239 -5.82 -30.13 15.87
CA ALA A 239 -5.32 -31.51 16.08
C ALA A 239 -4.03 -31.54 16.92
N SER A 240 -3.29 -30.44 16.96
CA SER A 240 -2.08 -30.27 17.77
C SER A 240 -2.34 -29.59 19.15
N GLY A 241 -3.61 -29.35 19.52
CA GLY A 241 -3.97 -28.63 20.74
C GLY A 241 -3.63 -27.13 20.70
N LEU A 242 -3.60 -26.56 19.51
CA LEU A 242 -3.21 -25.16 19.26
C LEU A 242 -4.34 -24.42 18.54
N GLU A 243 -4.20 -23.09 18.47
CA GLU A 243 -5.02 -22.20 17.67
C GLU A 243 -4.17 -21.52 16.60
N LEU A 244 -4.73 -21.36 15.42
CA LEU A 244 -4.13 -20.54 14.36
C LEU A 244 -4.24 -19.06 14.73
N VAL A 245 -3.16 -18.30 14.52
CA VAL A 245 -3.21 -16.84 14.59
C VAL A 245 -3.61 -16.32 13.21
N GLU A 246 -4.79 -15.69 13.15
CA GLU A 246 -5.36 -15.18 11.91
C GLU A 246 -4.47 -14.10 11.27
N ASP A 247 -4.35 -14.16 9.94
CA ASP A 247 -3.66 -13.17 9.11
C ASP A 247 -4.22 -13.17 7.69
N ASP A 248 -5.27 -12.38 7.47
CA ASP A 248 -5.95 -12.28 6.17
C ASP A 248 -5.01 -11.82 5.04
N GLY A 249 -4.09 -10.92 5.36
CA GLY A 249 -3.10 -10.42 4.39
C GLY A 249 -2.12 -11.51 3.96
N LEU A 250 -1.69 -12.35 4.90
CA LEU A 250 -0.85 -13.50 4.60
C LEU A 250 -1.64 -14.58 3.84
N LEU A 251 -2.88 -14.84 4.22
CA LEU A 251 -3.76 -15.80 3.53
C LEU A 251 -3.98 -15.41 2.07
N GLU A 252 -4.24 -14.14 1.79
CA GLU A 252 -4.34 -13.62 0.42
C GLU A 252 -3.02 -13.82 -0.35
N GLU A 253 -1.89 -13.48 0.28
CA GLU A 253 -0.58 -13.63 -0.36
C GLU A 253 -0.27 -15.10 -0.67
N VAL A 254 -0.42 -16.00 0.31
CA VAL A 254 -0.08 -17.42 0.16
C VAL A 254 -0.99 -18.11 -0.84
N SER A 255 -2.29 -17.83 -0.85
CA SER A 255 -3.23 -18.37 -1.84
C SER A 255 -2.84 -18.00 -3.28
N GLY A 256 -2.15 -16.86 -3.45
CA GLY A 256 -1.58 -16.42 -4.73
C GLY A 256 -0.20 -16.99 -5.05
N LEU A 257 0.38 -17.81 -4.19
CA LEU A 257 1.66 -18.51 -4.45
C LEU A 257 1.48 -19.97 -4.87
N VAL A 258 0.29 -20.53 -4.69
CA VAL A 258 0.01 -21.95 -4.91
C VAL A 258 -1.17 -22.13 -5.86
N GLU A 259 -1.10 -23.19 -6.69
CA GLU A 259 -2.22 -23.66 -7.51
C GLU A 259 -2.92 -24.87 -6.88
N TRP A 260 -2.18 -25.65 -6.06
CA TRP A 260 -2.65 -26.81 -5.33
C TRP A 260 -2.16 -26.74 -3.88
N PRO A 261 -2.94 -26.13 -2.98
CA PRO A 261 -2.50 -25.91 -1.60
C PRO A 261 -2.41 -27.21 -0.82
N VAL A 262 -1.29 -27.42 -0.15
CA VAL A 262 -1.04 -28.49 0.80
C VAL A 262 -0.53 -27.87 2.09
N VAL A 263 -1.33 -27.95 3.15
CA VAL A 263 -1.01 -27.33 4.44
C VAL A 263 -0.18 -28.29 5.30
N LEU A 264 0.94 -27.81 5.80
CA LEU A 264 1.88 -28.56 6.61
C LEU A 264 2.20 -27.81 7.92
N MET A 265 2.67 -28.54 8.92
CA MET A 265 3.13 -27.96 10.18
C MET A 265 4.62 -28.17 10.34
N GLY A 266 5.35 -27.10 10.67
CA GLY A 266 6.73 -27.13 11.07
C GLY A 266 6.90 -26.69 12.53
N GLU A 267 8.12 -26.84 13.06
CA GLU A 267 8.46 -26.42 14.40
C GLU A 267 9.84 -25.79 14.47
N PHE A 268 10.07 -24.97 15.51
CA PHE A 268 11.35 -24.39 15.84
C PHE A 268 11.62 -24.60 17.35
N GLU A 269 12.83 -24.34 17.80
CA GLU A 269 13.24 -24.55 19.19
C GLU A 269 12.54 -23.58 20.13
N GLU A 270 12.12 -24.10 21.30
CA GLU A 270 11.39 -23.32 22.32
C GLU A 270 12.17 -22.11 22.84
N GLU A 271 13.51 -22.12 22.78
CA GLU A 271 14.34 -21.00 23.20
C GLU A 271 14.01 -19.69 22.47
N PHE A 272 13.56 -19.76 21.21
CA PHE A 272 13.16 -18.60 20.44
C PHE A 272 11.88 -17.93 20.92
N LEU A 273 11.11 -18.60 21.78
CA LEU A 273 9.93 -17.98 22.42
C LEU A 273 10.30 -16.87 23.43
N ALA A 274 11.59 -16.70 23.74
CA ALA A 274 12.10 -15.53 24.47
C ALA A 274 12.02 -14.22 23.64
N ILE A 275 11.92 -14.34 22.33
CA ILE A 275 11.73 -13.20 21.42
C ILE A 275 10.28 -12.68 21.55
N PRO A 276 10.05 -11.35 21.51
CA PRO A 276 8.69 -10.81 21.49
C PRO A 276 7.81 -11.45 20.40
N PRO A 277 6.56 -11.82 20.71
CA PRO A 277 5.67 -12.51 19.78
C PRO A 277 5.47 -11.79 18.43
N GLU A 278 5.44 -10.47 18.45
CA GLU A 278 5.32 -9.65 17.24
C GLU A 278 6.53 -9.81 16.31
N VAL A 279 7.72 -9.90 16.89
CA VAL A 279 8.96 -10.12 16.14
C VAL A 279 8.98 -11.53 15.54
N ILE A 280 8.59 -12.55 16.32
CA ILE A 280 8.47 -13.94 15.82
C ILE A 280 7.48 -13.98 14.66
N ARG A 281 6.27 -13.46 14.86
CA ARG A 281 5.21 -13.44 13.84
C ARG A 281 5.70 -12.80 12.55
N LEU A 282 6.30 -11.62 12.68
CA LEU A 282 6.76 -10.86 11.52
C LEU A 282 7.93 -11.54 10.81
N THR A 283 8.88 -12.08 11.56
CA THR A 283 10.01 -12.84 11.02
C THR A 283 9.54 -14.04 10.18
N ILE A 284 8.64 -14.84 10.72
CA ILE A 284 8.11 -16.03 10.05
C ILE A 284 7.27 -15.64 8.83
N ARG A 285 6.41 -14.63 8.98
CA ARG A 285 5.58 -14.09 7.90
C ARG A 285 6.43 -13.52 6.74
N ALA A 286 7.38 -12.65 7.05
CA ALA A 286 8.16 -11.95 6.03
C ALA A 286 9.07 -12.89 5.24
N ASN A 287 9.75 -13.81 5.92
CA ASN A 287 10.77 -14.64 5.33
C ASN A 287 10.24 -15.95 4.72
N GLN A 288 9.25 -16.60 5.35
CA GLN A 288 8.77 -17.93 4.93
C GLN A 288 7.30 -17.97 4.55
N LYS A 289 6.57 -16.85 4.67
CA LYS A 289 5.14 -16.79 4.37
C LYS A 289 4.35 -17.85 5.14
N CYS A 290 4.70 -18.06 6.40
CA CYS A 290 4.06 -19.03 7.28
C CYS A 290 3.23 -18.34 8.35
N PHE A 291 2.22 -19.05 8.84
CA PHE A 291 1.35 -18.61 9.93
C PHE A 291 1.92 -19.10 11.26
N VAL A 292 1.79 -18.30 12.30
CA VAL A 292 2.13 -18.71 13.66
C VAL A 292 0.92 -19.32 14.36
N THR A 293 1.20 -20.14 15.37
CA THR A 293 0.16 -20.75 16.22
C THR A 293 0.34 -20.31 17.66
N ARG A 294 -0.72 -20.40 18.45
CA ARG A 294 -0.72 -20.12 19.89
C ARG A 294 -1.34 -21.25 20.68
N LYS A 295 -1.02 -21.34 21.99
CA LYS A 295 -1.66 -22.30 22.90
C LYS A 295 -3.13 -21.93 23.07
N GLN A 296 -4.01 -22.94 23.13
CA GLN A 296 -5.43 -22.70 23.42
C GLN A 296 -5.57 -22.03 24.78
N SER A 297 -6.41 -20.99 24.85
CA SER A 297 -6.77 -20.38 26.13
C SER A 297 -7.76 -21.29 26.85
N ASP A 298 -7.52 -21.56 28.13
CA ASP A 298 -8.54 -22.21 28.97
C ASP A 298 -9.82 -21.35 28.97
N ALA A 299 -10.92 -21.92 28.49
CA ALA A 299 -12.22 -21.26 28.39
C ALA A 299 -12.77 -20.70 29.72
N SER A 300 -12.16 -21.07 30.85
CA SER A 300 -12.48 -20.57 32.18
C SER A 300 -12.05 -19.12 32.44
N ARG A 301 -11.20 -18.51 31.61
CA ARG A 301 -10.73 -17.12 31.76
C ARG A 301 -11.57 -16.08 30.99
N LEU A 302 -12.57 -16.51 30.22
CA LEU A 302 -13.43 -15.63 29.41
C LEU A 302 -14.55 -14.91 30.20
N ALA A 303 -14.59 -14.99 31.52
CA ALA A 303 -15.65 -14.41 32.36
C ALA A 303 -15.33 -13.03 32.95
N SER A 304 -14.36 -12.28 32.41
CA SER A 304 -14.10 -10.91 32.85
C SER A 304 -14.34 -9.93 31.69
N PRO A 305 -15.29 -8.98 31.79
CA PRO A 305 -15.53 -7.97 30.79
C PRO A 305 -14.53 -6.79 30.97
N ALA A 306 -13.25 -7.03 30.70
CA ALA A 306 -12.29 -5.94 30.55
C ALA A 306 -12.09 -5.67 29.08
N PRO A 307 -12.16 -4.39 28.60
CA PRO A 307 -12.04 -4.09 27.21
C PRO A 307 -10.61 -4.36 26.72
N GLN A 308 -10.53 -5.29 25.77
CA GLN A 308 -9.52 -5.39 24.71
C GLN A 308 -8.09 -4.89 25.06
N ARG A 309 -7.42 -5.50 26.03
CA ARG A 309 -6.03 -5.88 25.83
C ARG A 309 -6.11 -7.17 24.99
N GLU A 310 -5.64 -7.15 23.76
CA GLU A 310 -5.08 -8.36 23.16
C GLU A 310 -3.98 -8.81 24.14
N GLU A 311 -4.36 -9.64 25.11
CA GLU A 311 -3.38 -10.45 25.81
C GLU A 311 -2.70 -11.22 24.68
N ILE A 312 -1.45 -10.86 24.40
CA ILE A 312 -0.58 -11.59 23.49
C ILE A 312 -0.46 -12.97 24.14
N GLN A 313 -1.42 -13.85 23.79
CA GLN A 313 -1.38 -15.23 24.22
C GLN A 313 -0.06 -15.80 23.73
N ALA A 314 0.69 -16.46 24.60
CA ALA A 314 2.00 -16.98 24.28
C ALA A 314 1.94 -17.81 23.00
N LEU A 315 2.73 -17.43 22.01
CA LEU A 315 2.87 -18.21 20.79
C LEU A 315 3.34 -19.61 21.10
N SER A 316 3.00 -20.54 20.25
CA SER A 316 3.60 -21.88 20.23
C SER A 316 4.88 -21.84 19.37
N ASN A 317 5.76 -22.80 19.60
CA ASN A 317 6.94 -23.03 18.75
C ASN A 317 6.61 -23.77 17.45
N LYS A 318 5.31 -23.86 17.07
CA LYS A 318 4.87 -24.47 15.82
C LYS A 318 4.32 -23.41 14.88
N PHE A 319 4.57 -23.62 13.60
CA PHE A 319 4.09 -22.75 12.53
C PHE A 319 3.45 -23.56 11.42
N ILE A 320 2.58 -22.92 10.65
CA ILE A 320 1.89 -23.54 9.52
C ILE A 320 2.42 -22.93 8.23
N LEU A 321 2.80 -23.80 7.32
CA LEU A 321 3.24 -23.46 5.97
C LEU A 321 2.32 -24.07 4.92
N VAL A 322 2.31 -23.48 3.73
CA VAL A 322 1.52 -23.95 2.60
C VAL A 322 2.47 -24.31 1.47
N SER A 323 2.48 -25.58 1.12
CA SER A 323 3.21 -26.11 -0.03
C SER A 323 2.33 -26.10 -1.28
N ASN A 324 2.97 -25.91 -2.44
CA ASN A 324 2.32 -26.08 -3.75
C ASN A 324 2.48 -27.52 -4.29
N VAL A 325 2.99 -28.44 -3.50
CA VAL A 325 3.30 -29.82 -3.92
C VAL A 325 2.87 -30.80 -2.83
N ALA A 326 2.12 -31.81 -3.20
CA ALA A 326 1.89 -33.00 -2.38
C ALA A 326 3.10 -33.93 -2.50
N ALA A 327 3.99 -33.87 -1.50
CA ALA A 327 5.19 -34.68 -1.48
C ALA A 327 4.90 -36.15 -1.07
N ARG A 328 5.70 -37.08 -1.56
CA ARG A 328 5.53 -38.54 -1.32
C ARG A 328 5.74 -38.93 0.15
N ASP A 329 6.53 -38.15 0.87
CA ASP A 329 6.84 -38.33 2.31
C ASP A 329 5.82 -37.65 3.23
N GLY A 330 4.69 -37.20 2.70
CA GLY A 330 3.68 -36.42 3.44
C GLY A 330 4.13 -34.99 3.77
N GLY A 331 5.22 -34.49 3.16
CA GLY A 331 5.73 -33.14 3.35
C GLY A 331 6.74 -32.98 4.49
N THR A 332 7.25 -34.09 5.05
CA THR A 332 8.20 -34.07 6.17
C THR A 332 9.47 -33.29 5.82
N GLU A 333 10.07 -33.55 4.65
CA GLU A 333 11.28 -32.85 4.21
C GLU A 333 11.01 -31.35 3.91
N ILE A 334 9.81 -31.02 3.41
CA ILE A 334 9.40 -29.64 3.19
C ILE A 334 9.28 -28.90 4.53
N ALA A 335 8.61 -29.47 5.52
CA ALA A 335 8.46 -28.89 6.85
C ALA A 335 9.83 -28.72 7.54
N TYR A 336 10.69 -29.74 7.46
CA TYR A 336 12.05 -29.69 8.01
C TYR A 336 12.91 -28.63 7.34
N GLY A 337 12.89 -28.52 6.00
CA GLY A 337 13.63 -27.50 5.27
C GLY A 337 13.19 -26.07 5.64
N ASN A 338 11.87 -25.84 5.75
CA ASN A 338 11.33 -24.56 6.21
C ASN A 338 11.72 -24.29 7.67
N GLY A 339 11.69 -25.30 8.54
CA GLY A 339 12.14 -25.17 9.94
C GLY A 339 13.59 -24.70 10.07
N LYS A 340 14.49 -25.17 9.21
CA LYS A 340 15.89 -24.69 9.16
C LYS A 340 15.98 -23.21 8.84
N VAL A 341 15.20 -22.72 7.87
CA VAL A 341 15.22 -21.31 7.51
C VAL A 341 14.58 -20.46 8.61
N VAL A 342 13.46 -20.89 9.17
CA VAL A 342 12.81 -20.24 10.32
C VAL A 342 13.80 -20.12 11.48
N ARG A 343 14.50 -21.21 11.84
CA ARG A 343 15.56 -21.20 12.87
C ARG A 343 16.60 -20.15 12.58
N ALA A 344 17.18 -20.12 11.37
CA ALA A 344 18.23 -19.15 11.02
C ALA A 344 17.74 -17.70 11.22
N ARG A 345 16.51 -17.40 10.78
CA ARG A 345 15.92 -16.07 10.92
C ARG A 345 15.57 -15.71 12.36
N LEU A 346 15.08 -16.67 13.14
CA LEU A 346 14.83 -16.45 14.57
C LEU A 346 16.14 -16.31 15.37
N SER A 347 17.21 -16.97 14.96
CA SER A 347 18.54 -16.76 15.56
C SER A 347 19.04 -15.32 15.37
N ASP A 348 18.86 -14.76 14.16
CA ASP A 348 19.16 -13.35 13.90
C ASP A 348 18.28 -12.43 14.78
N ALA A 349 16.96 -12.70 14.82
CA ALA A 349 16.01 -11.92 15.61
C ALA A 349 16.32 -11.99 17.13
N LEU A 350 16.72 -13.15 17.64
CA LEU A 350 17.13 -13.33 19.05
C LEU A 350 18.38 -12.53 19.36
N TYR A 351 19.35 -12.56 18.44
CA TYR A 351 20.58 -11.76 18.56
C TYR A 351 20.25 -10.26 18.61
N PHE A 352 19.41 -9.75 17.71
CA PHE A 352 18.98 -8.35 17.71
C PHE A 352 18.24 -7.97 19.00
N TRP A 353 17.30 -8.83 19.43
CA TRP A 353 16.55 -8.65 20.68
C TRP A 353 17.45 -8.56 21.90
N HIS A 354 18.47 -9.41 21.99
CA HIS A 354 19.46 -9.35 23.08
C HIS A 354 20.37 -8.13 22.95
N THR A 355 20.88 -7.83 21.76
CA THR A 355 21.75 -6.67 21.51
C THR A 355 21.07 -5.36 21.90
N ASP A 356 19.78 -5.24 21.64
CA ASP A 356 19.01 -4.04 21.98
C ASP A 356 18.85 -3.81 23.49
N GLN A 357 19.02 -4.83 24.30
CA GLN A 357 18.96 -4.77 25.76
C GLN A 357 20.31 -4.51 26.42
N HIS A 358 21.39 -4.54 25.66
CA HIS A 358 22.74 -4.27 26.15
C HIS A 358 23.18 -2.84 25.85
N ASP A 359 24.24 -2.43 26.55
CA ASP A 359 24.82 -1.12 26.39
C ASP A 359 25.40 -0.92 24.98
N LEU A 360 25.26 0.31 24.49
CA LEU A 360 25.94 0.72 23.26
C LEU A 360 27.44 0.92 23.53
N PRO A 361 28.29 0.70 22.52
CA PRO A 361 29.70 1.09 22.63
C PRO A 361 29.83 2.61 22.69
N ASP A 362 30.95 3.10 23.25
CA ASP A 362 31.33 4.52 23.25
C ASP A 362 30.32 5.47 23.93
N LEU A 363 29.79 5.10 25.09
CA LEU A 363 28.81 5.92 25.83
C LEU A 363 29.27 7.35 26.11
N ASP A 364 30.60 7.57 26.25
CA ASP A 364 31.16 8.90 26.43
C ASP A 364 30.80 9.87 25.30
N LYS A 365 30.68 9.39 24.08
CA LYS A 365 30.30 10.19 22.93
C LYS A 365 28.84 10.64 22.98
N LEU A 366 28.03 10.01 23.83
CA LEU A 366 26.59 10.29 23.97
C LEU A 366 26.31 11.28 25.12
N ALA A 367 27.32 11.67 25.90
CA ALA A 367 27.15 12.49 27.11
C ALA A 367 26.45 13.83 26.83
N ALA A 368 26.78 14.53 25.74
CA ALA A 368 26.17 15.81 25.38
C ALA A 368 24.68 15.67 25.05
N SER A 369 24.32 14.67 24.26
CA SER A 369 22.92 14.38 23.93
C SER A 369 22.14 13.87 25.15
N ALA A 370 22.77 13.09 26.02
CA ALA A 370 22.16 12.64 27.26
C ALA A 370 21.83 13.83 28.19
N GLN A 371 22.75 14.78 28.34
CA GLN A 371 22.53 15.99 29.12
C GLN A 371 21.41 16.84 28.53
N LYS A 372 21.37 17.01 27.20
CA LYS A 372 20.37 17.78 26.47
C LYS A 372 18.94 17.30 26.73
N PHE A 373 18.74 15.98 26.77
CA PHE A 373 17.42 15.36 26.93
C PHE A 373 17.14 14.84 28.35
N GLY A 374 18.07 14.98 29.29
CA GLY A 374 17.94 14.45 30.64
C GLY A 374 17.88 12.93 30.70
N LEU A 375 18.70 12.25 29.87
CA LEU A 375 18.72 10.79 29.73
C LEU A 375 19.70 10.15 30.74
N ASP A 376 19.33 8.94 31.17
CA ASP A 376 20.18 8.09 32.00
C ASP A 376 20.92 7.05 31.13
N LEU A 377 22.22 7.25 30.91
CA LEU A 377 23.03 6.35 30.09
C LEU A 377 23.24 4.94 30.72
N LYS A 378 22.64 4.64 31.87
CA LYS A 378 22.53 3.28 32.40
C LYS A 378 21.31 2.52 31.83
N LYS A 379 20.44 3.20 31.09
CA LYS A 379 19.23 2.65 30.51
C LYS A 379 19.41 2.45 29.00
N PRO A 380 19.23 1.23 28.46
CA PRO A 380 19.47 0.94 27.05
C PRO A 380 18.67 1.81 26.07
N LEU A 381 17.39 2.09 26.34
CA LEU A 381 16.57 2.92 25.44
C LEU A 381 16.98 4.40 25.48
N ASP A 382 17.42 4.90 26.64
CA ASP A 382 17.97 6.24 26.79
C ASP A 382 19.26 6.42 25.97
N GLN A 383 20.13 5.41 25.98
CA GLN A 383 21.33 5.40 25.14
C GLN A 383 20.98 5.50 23.65
N ARG A 384 19.93 4.79 23.21
CA ARG A 384 19.48 4.81 21.81
C ARG A 384 18.90 6.17 21.41
N MET A 385 18.18 6.84 22.33
CA MET A 385 17.75 8.22 22.09
C MET A 385 18.95 9.17 22.00
N ALA A 386 19.92 9.06 22.91
CA ALA A 386 21.14 9.86 22.86
C ALA A 386 21.92 9.63 21.56
N ARG A 387 22.00 8.38 21.08
CA ARG A 387 22.61 8.01 19.79
C ARG A 387 21.85 8.60 18.60
N LEU A 388 20.52 8.58 18.61
CA LEU A 388 19.69 9.17 17.56
C LEU A 388 20.00 10.67 17.36
N ASP A 389 20.17 11.40 18.46
CA ASP A 389 20.53 12.83 18.42
C ASP A 389 22.00 13.02 18.01
N ALA A 390 22.93 12.30 18.64
CA ALA A 390 24.37 12.42 18.37
C ALA A 390 24.75 12.12 16.92
N LEU A 391 24.05 11.19 16.27
CA LEU A 391 24.24 10.85 14.84
C LEU A 391 23.63 11.88 13.90
N ASN A 392 22.92 12.89 14.41
CA ASN A 392 22.22 13.90 13.59
C ASN A 392 21.35 13.28 12.49
N VAL A 393 20.63 12.19 12.82
CA VAL A 393 19.76 11.50 11.86
C VAL A 393 18.75 12.48 11.26
N THR A 394 18.84 12.70 9.96
CA THR A 394 17.98 13.66 9.27
C THR A 394 16.52 13.20 9.26
N PHE A 395 15.62 14.03 9.79
CA PHE A 395 14.18 13.84 9.60
C PHE A 395 13.75 14.33 8.21
N HIS A 396 14.09 15.58 7.90
CA HIS A 396 13.85 16.18 6.60
C HIS A 396 14.85 17.32 6.35
N ALA A 397 15.35 17.49 5.13
CA ALA A 397 16.41 18.44 4.81
C ALA A 397 16.13 19.88 5.29
N LYS A 398 14.86 20.33 5.20
CA LYS A 398 14.43 21.66 5.62
C LYS A 398 13.92 21.72 7.07
N LEU A 399 13.52 20.58 7.67
CA LEU A 399 12.94 20.53 9.02
C LEU A 399 13.94 20.08 10.10
N GLY A 400 15.13 19.69 9.68
CA GLY A 400 16.24 19.33 10.57
C GLY A 400 16.30 17.83 10.91
N THR A 401 16.92 17.53 12.06
CA THR A 401 17.20 16.16 12.52
C THR A 401 16.04 15.59 13.35
N GLN A 402 16.07 14.27 13.60
CA GLN A 402 15.15 13.60 14.51
C GLN A 402 15.32 14.12 15.96
N GLY A 403 16.56 14.41 16.40
CA GLY A 403 16.79 15.02 17.71
C GLY A 403 16.09 16.36 17.87
N GLN A 404 16.23 17.26 16.89
CA GLN A 404 15.52 18.55 16.87
C GLN A 404 14.01 18.39 16.86
N ARG A 405 13.50 17.40 16.12
CA ARG A 405 12.08 17.06 16.13
C ARG A 405 11.59 16.61 17.50
N VAL A 406 12.35 15.75 18.17
CA VAL A 406 12.03 15.27 19.53
C VAL A 406 11.99 16.43 20.53
N GLU A 407 12.88 17.43 20.42
CA GLU A 407 12.84 18.63 21.26
C GLU A 407 11.52 19.39 21.09
N ARG A 408 11.11 19.64 19.83
CA ARG A 408 9.84 20.34 19.55
C ARG A 408 8.63 19.56 20.05
N ILE A 409 8.61 18.22 19.83
CA ILE A 409 7.52 17.36 20.31
C ILE A 409 7.47 17.35 21.85
N ARG A 410 8.62 17.30 22.55
CA ARG A 410 8.71 17.35 24.01
C ARG A 410 8.08 18.63 24.58
N GLU A 411 8.43 19.78 24.01
CA GLU A 411 7.90 21.07 24.44
C GLU A 411 6.42 21.22 24.17
N LEU A 412 5.97 20.77 23.00
CA LEU A 412 4.57 20.81 22.60
C LEU A 412 3.73 19.82 23.43
N ALA A 413 4.24 18.63 23.71
CA ALA A 413 3.58 17.64 24.58
C ALA A 413 3.38 18.17 26.00
N ALA A 414 4.37 18.89 26.55
CA ALA A 414 4.26 19.53 27.86
C ALA A 414 3.15 20.61 27.91
N GLN A 415 2.95 21.35 26.82
CA GLN A 415 1.88 22.36 26.71
C GLN A 415 0.50 21.70 26.52
N ILE A 416 0.43 20.60 25.79
CA ILE A 416 -0.83 19.86 25.55
C ILE A 416 -1.25 19.05 26.78
N ALA A 417 -0.31 18.50 27.53
CA ALA A 417 -0.58 17.62 28.66
C ALA A 417 -1.66 18.14 29.62
N PRO A 418 -1.60 19.37 30.16
CA PRO A 418 -2.65 19.87 31.05
C PRO A 418 -4.01 20.04 30.35
N LEU A 419 -4.03 20.26 29.03
CA LEU A 419 -5.28 20.44 28.26
C LEU A 419 -6.06 19.10 28.12
N VAL A 420 -5.35 17.98 28.17
CA VAL A 420 -5.91 16.63 28.07
C VAL A 420 -5.92 15.87 29.39
N GLY A 421 -5.53 16.53 30.49
CA GLY A 421 -5.50 15.92 31.83
C GLY A 421 -4.31 14.97 32.07
N ALA A 422 -3.22 15.12 31.33
CA ALA A 422 -1.98 14.35 31.52
C ALA A 422 -0.99 15.07 32.45
N ASP A 423 -0.10 14.29 33.08
CA ASP A 423 1.06 14.86 33.77
C ASP A 423 2.09 15.35 32.73
N PRO A 424 2.47 16.65 32.75
CA PRO A 424 3.45 17.20 31.81
C PRO A 424 4.82 16.52 31.87
N LYS A 425 5.25 16.03 33.02
CA LYS A 425 6.55 15.32 33.16
C LYS A 425 6.52 13.97 32.47
N LEU A 426 5.41 13.23 32.61
CA LEU A 426 5.23 11.95 31.92
C LEU A 426 5.14 12.14 30.41
N ALA A 427 4.39 13.19 29.97
CA ALA A 427 4.27 13.51 28.56
C ALA A 427 5.63 13.93 27.95
N GLN A 428 6.42 14.73 28.65
CA GLN A 428 7.80 15.08 28.23
C GLN A 428 8.70 13.85 28.13
N ARG A 429 8.67 12.98 29.16
CA ARG A 429 9.48 11.74 29.15
C ARG A 429 9.10 10.84 27.98
N ALA A 430 7.80 10.64 27.76
CA ALA A 430 7.31 9.85 26.65
C ALA A 430 7.71 10.46 25.29
N ALA A 431 7.62 11.77 25.13
CA ALA A 431 8.03 12.47 23.91
C ALA A 431 9.52 12.31 23.61
N VAL A 432 10.37 12.38 24.65
CA VAL A 432 11.82 12.17 24.51
C VAL A 432 12.13 10.75 24.02
N LEU A 433 11.47 9.75 24.55
CA LEU A 433 11.70 8.35 24.19
C LEU A 433 10.95 7.87 22.95
N ALA A 434 9.98 8.65 22.45
CA ALA A 434 9.05 8.26 21.40
C ALA A 434 9.70 7.78 20.08
N LYS A 435 10.94 8.18 19.82
CA LYS A 435 11.69 7.82 18.61
C LYS A 435 12.98 7.04 18.90
N ALA A 436 13.22 6.66 20.16
CA ALA A 436 14.45 5.99 20.58
C ALA A 436 14.60 4.60 19.92
N ASP A 437 13.50 3.88 19.72
CA ASP A 437 13.49 2.55 19.12
C ASP A 437 13.88 2.52 17.64
N LEU A 438 13.90 3.68 16.96
CA LEU A 438 14.45 3.80 15.60
C LEU A 438 15.97 3.49 15.54
N GLN A 439 16.65 3.44 16.69
CA GLN A 439 18.07 3.10 16.81
C GLN A 439 18.28 1.69 17.36
N THR A 440 17.25 0.86 17.40
CA THR A 440 17.34 -0.56 17.77
C THR A 440 17.55 -1.43 16.53
N GLU A 441 18.23 -2.56 16.71
CA GLU A 441 18.49 -3.52 15.63
C GLU A 441 17.17 -4.16 15.15
N VAL A 442 16.25 -4.46 16.08
CA VAL A 442 14.94 -5.04 15.74
C VAL A 442 14.11 -4.10 14.85
N VAL A 443 14.04 -2.81 15.15
CA VAL A 443 13.30 -1.84 14.33
C VAL A 443 14.05 -1.54 13.03
N GLY A 444 15.38 -1.62 13.03
CA GLY A 444 16.19 -1.53 11.82
C GLY A 444 15.84 -2.62 10.80
N GLU A 445 15.65 -3.87 11.27
CA GLU A 445 15.23 -5.00 10.43
C GLU A 445 13.71 -4.97 10.12
N PHE A 446 12.89 -4.60 11.10
CA PHE A 446 11.43 -4.57 11.00
C PHE A 446 10.88 -3.17 11.32
N PRO A 447 10.92 -2.20 10.39
CA PRO A 447 10.47 -0.83 10.60
C PRO A 447 8.99 -0.70 11.02
N GLU A 448 8.15 -1.67 10.67
CA GLU A 448 6.74 -1.72 11.05
C GLU A 448 6.52 -1.97 12.54
N LEU A 449 7.54 -2.42 13.29
CA LEU A 449 7.48 -2.61 14.73
C LEU A 449 7.88 -1.37 15.53
N GLN A 450 8.20 -0.24 14.85
CA GLN A 450 8.44 1.02 15.54
C GLN A 450 7.24 1.40 16.43
N GLY A 451 7.54 1.90 17.60
CA GLY A 451 6.55 2.18 18.65
C GLY A 451 6.23 0.95 19.51
N ALA A 452 5.82 -0.17 18.94
CA ALA A 452 5.58 -1.39 19.69
C ALA A 452 6.84 -1.89 20.41
N MET A 453 7.97 -1.86 19.73
CA MET A 453 9.26 -2.19 20.34
C MET A 453 9.71 -1.13 21.34
N GLY A 454 9.49 0.15 21.05
CA GLY A 454 9.74 1.25 21.98
C GLY A 454 9.03 1.03 23.32
N ARG A 455 7.74 0.65 23.28
CA ARG A 455 6.97 0.29 24.47
C ARG A 455 7.60 -0.87 25.25
N LYS A 456 7.99 -1.95 24.57
CA LYS A 456 8.59 -3.11 25.22
C LYS A 456 9.91 -2.78 25.91
N TYR A 457 10.80 -2.07 25.24
CA TYR A 457 12.07 -1.64 25.83
C TYR A 457 11.88 -0.66 26.98
N ALA A 458 10.88 0.24 26.89
CA ALA A 458 10.54 1.14 27.98
C ALA A 458 10.08 0.38 29.24
N LEU A 459 9.21 -0.61 29.08
CA LEU A 459 8.76 -1.46 30.19
C LEU A 459 9.93 -2.27 30.81
N LEU A 460 10.82 -2.82 29.97
CA LEU A 460 11.99 -3.57 30.44
C LEU A 460 12.96 -2.71 31.26
N GLN A 461 13.12 -1.43 30.93
CA GLN A 461 13.97 -0.51 31.72
C GLN A 461 13.23 0.17 32.89
N GLY A 462 11.95 -0.19 33.16
CA GLY A 462 11.18 0.27 34.30
C GLY A 462 10.56 1.66 34.15
N GLU A 463 10.23 2.08 32.92
CA GLU A 463 9.44 3.29 32.69
C GLU A 463 8.00 3.13 33.17
N ASP A 464 7.36 4.27 33.49
CA ASP A 464 5.91 4.31 33.80
C ASP A 464 5.09 3.71 32.66
N GLU A 465 4.03 2.98 32.99
CA GLU A 465 3.17 2.31 32.00
C GLU A 465 2.54 3.32 31.01
N ALA A 466 2.19 4.52 31.48
CA ALA A 466 1.64 5.57 30.60
C ALA A 466 2.70 6.10 29.63
N VAL A 467 3.96 6.21 30.07
CA VAL A 467 5.10 6.56 29.20
C VAL A 467 5.31 5.48 28.17
N ALA A 468 5.41 4.23 28.58
CA ALA A 468 5.61 3.10 27.69
C ALA A 468 4.46 2.97 26.67
N ALA A 469 3.21 3.09 27.09
CA ALA A 469 2.06 3.08 26.18
C ALA A 469 2.15 4.20 25.14
N ALA A 470 2.55 5.39 25.54
CA ALA A 470 2.67 6.53 24.62
C ALA A 470 3.74 6.32 23.52
N LEU A 471 4.78 5.53 23.77
CA LEU A 471 5.78 5.21 22.76
C LEU A 471 5.19 4.42 21.58
N GLU A 472 4.20 3.60 21.82
CA GLU A 472 3.46 2.89 20.75
C GLU A 472 2.33 3.75 20.19
N GLU A 473 1.53 4.33 21.08
CA GLU A 473 0.26 4.95 20.72
C GLU A 473 0.39 6.34 20.07
N HIS A 474 1.55 7.01 20.18
CA HIS A 474 1.70 8.33 19.53
C HIS A 474 1.62 8.28 18.00
N TYR A 475 1.87 7.13 17.39
CA TYR A 475 1.63 6.94 15.96
C TYR A 475 0.15 6.84 15.60
N LYS A 476 -0.71 6.42 16.56
CA LYS A 476 -2.15 6.19 16.35
C LYS A 476 -2.96 7.51 16.44
N PRO A 477 -4.15 7.58 15.79
CA PRO A 477 -4.58 6.67 14.74
C PRO A 477 -3.85 6.98 13.41
N GLN A 478 -3.54 5.94 12.63
CA GLN A 478 -2.92 6.05 11.30
C GLN A 478 -3.94 5.94 10.16
N GLY A 479 -5.09 5.35 10.40
CA GLY A 479 -6.14 5.12 9.42
C GLY A 479 -7.55 5.23 10.01
N PRO A 480 -8.60 5.18 9.17
CA PRO A 480 -9.99 5.33 9.62
C PRO A 480 -10.44 4.25 10.62
N SER A 481 -9.96 3.03 10.45
CA SER A 481 -10.30 1.87 11.31
C SER A 481 -9.37 1.68 12.51
N ASP A 482 -8.32 2.51 12.63
CA ASP A 482 -7.34 2.34 13.70
C ASP A 482 -7.90 2.80 15.06
N VAL A 483 -7.43 2.17 16.14
CA VAL A 483 -7.84 2.49 17.51
C VAL A 483 -7.31 3.87 17.90
N VAL A 484 -8.17 4.70 18.49
CA VAL A 484 -7.79 6.01 19.02
C VAL A 484 -7.26 5.84 20.45
N PRO A 485 -6.05 6.33 20.78
CA PRO A 485 -5.53 6.33 22.15
C PRO A 485 -6.46 7.01 23.15
N LYS A 486 -6.59 6.39 24.35
CA LYS A 486 -7.42 6.94 25.43
C LYS A 486 -6.60 7.44 26.62
N ASN A 487 -5.34 6.95 26.75
CA ASN A 487 -4.46 7.40 27.82
C ASN A 487 -4.07 8.88 27.58
N PRO A 488 -4.26 9.79 28.53
CA PRO A 488 -3.95 11.21 28.36
C PRO A 488 -2.51 11.50 27.95
N VAL A 489 -1.52 10.73 28.45
CA VAL A 489 -0.09 10.88 28.08
C VAL A 489 0.10 10.51 26.61
N SER A 490 -0.47 9.38 26.18
CA SER A 490 -0.43 8.95 24.78
C SER A 490 -1.04 9.99 23.85
N VAL A 491 -2.18 10.55 24.24
CA VAL A 491 -2.86 11.58 23.45
C VAL A 491 -2.05 12.87 23.36
N ALA A 492 -1.45 13.32 24.47
CA ALA A 492 -0.60 14.51 24.47
C ALA A 492 0.59 14.37 23.48
N VAL A 493 1.26 13.21 23.50
CA VAL A 493 2.39 12.95 22.60
C VAL A 493 1.93 12.74 21.15
N ALA A 494 0.80 12.05 20.93
CA ALA A 494 0.24 11.85 19.59
C ALA A 494 -0.17 13.16 18.93
N LEU A 495 -0.80 14.07 19.68
CA LEU A 495 -1.12 15.42 19.21
C LEU A 495 0.14 16.20 18.90
N ALA A 496 1.13 16.20 19.81
CA ALA A 496 2.39 16.92 19.62
C ALA A 496 3.13 16.46 18.36
N ASP A 497 3.27 15.16 18.15
CA ASP A 497 3.95 14.58 16.97
C ASP A 497 3.25 14.92 15.65
N LYS A 498 1.91 14.85 15.64
CA LYS A 498 1.11 15.17 14.46
C LYS A 498 1.09 16.67 14.16
N LEU A 499 1.01 17.51 15.19
CA LEU A 499 1.01 18.96 15.04
C LEU A 499 2.39 19.48 14.61
N ASP A 500 3.48 18.97 15.17
CA ASP A 500 4.86 19.29 14.69
C ASP A 500 5.02 18.94 13.20
N THR A 501 4.53 17.78 12.81
CA THR A 501 4.58 17.34 11.40
C THR A 501 3.77 18.27 10.49
N LEU A 502 2.51 18.56 10.84
CA LEU A 502 1.63 19.39 10.03
C LEU A 502 2.16 20.83 9.90
N VAL A 503 2.48 21.46 11.01
CA VAL A 503 3.03 22.82 11.02
C VAL A 503 4.36 22.88 10.28
N GLY A 504 5.22 21.88 10.48
CA GLY A 504 6.52 21.78 9.82
C GLY A 504 6.41 21.75 8.29
N PHE A 505 5.60 20.86 7.74
CA PHE A 505 5.42 20.76 6.29
C PHE A 505 4.68 21.95 5.69
N TRP A 506 3.76 22.58 6.44
CA TRP A 506 3.14 23.85 6.03
C TRP A 506 4.13 25.01 5.98
N ALA A 507 5.03 25.09 6.95
CA ALA A 507 6.05 26.14 7.01
C ALA A 507 7.05 26.11 5.85
N ILE A 508 7.29 24.92 5.28
CA ILE A 508 8.19 24.74 4.13
C ILE A 508 7.47 24.61 2.78
N ASP A 509 6.14 24.84 2.77
CA ASP A 509 5.25 24.78 1.61
C ASP A 509 5.22 23.41 0.89
N GLU A 510 5.46 22.31 1.61
CA GLU A 510 5.36 20.94 1.09
C GLU A 510 3.99 20.32 1.45
N LYS A 511 2.93 20.93 0.95
CA LYS A 511 1.52 20.59 1.21
C LYS A 511 1.02 19.46 0.29
N PRO A 512 -0.03 18.72 0.70
CA PRO A 512 -0.64 17.71 -0.17
C PRO A 512 -1.35 18.36 -1.37
N THR A 513 -1.10 17.87 -2.57
CA THR A 513 -1.68 18.39 -3.82
C THR A 513 -2.42 17.28 -4.58
N GLY A 514 -3.70 17.52 -4.95
CA GLY A 514 -4.51 16.55 -5.70
C GLY A 514 -4.48 15.15 -5.05
N SER A 515 -3.99 14.14 -5.76
CA SER A 515 -3.83 12.77 -5.24
C SER A 515 -2.50 12.53 -4.50
N LYS A 516 -1.56 13.48 -4.53
CA LYS A 516 -0.22 13.33 -3.93
C LYS A 516 -0.21 13.81 -2.49
N ASP A 517 0.22 12.93 -1.60
CA ASP A 517 0.42 13.19 -0.16
C ASP A 517 1.59 12.32 0.35
N PRO A 518 2.83 12.63 -0.04
CA PRO A 518 3.99 11.80 0.26
C PRO A 518 4.29 11.71 1.77
N TYR A 519 3.86 12.69 2.55
CA TYR A 519 4.10 12.77 3.99
C TYR A 519 2.87 12.40 4.83
N ALA A 520 1.80 11.92 4.20
CA ALA A 520 0.57 11.49 4.85
C ALA A 520 -0.11 12.60 5.73
N LEU A 521 0.00 13.85 5.31
CA LEU A 521 -0.50 15.01 6.08
C LEU A 521 -2.02 15.01 6.23
N ARG A 522 -2.76 14.46 5.24
CA ARG A 522 -4.21 14.27 5.35
C ARG A 522 -4.57 13.32 6.48
N ARG A 523 -3.80 12.21 6.60
CA ARG A 523 -3.98 11.24 7.68
C ARG A 523 -3.60 11.83 9.04
N ALA A 524 -2.53 12.63 9.10
CA ALA A 524 -2.13 13.31 10.32
C ALA A 524 -3.23 14.28 10.83
N ALA A 525 -3.82 15.09 9.94
CA ALA A 525 -4.91 16.00 10.29
C ALA A 525 -6.18 15.26 10.74
N LEU A 526 -6.59 14.20 10.03
CA LEU A 526 -7.69 13.34 10.47
C LEU A 526 -7.40 12.66 11.81
N GLY A 527 -6.15 12.26 12.05
CA GLY A 527 -5.71 11.73 13.32
C GLY A 527 -5.89 12.71 14.47
N VAL A 528 -5.53 13.98 14.29
CA VAL A 528 -5.77 15.04 15.28
C VAL A 528 -7.27 15.22 15.54
N ILE A 529 -8.08 15.30 14.47
CA ILE A 529 -9.54 15.45 14.58
C ILE A 529 -10.13 14.30 15.39
N ARG A 530 -9.78 13.06 15.07
CA ARG A 530 -10.28 11.88 15.77
C ARG A 530 -9.85 11.82 17.24
N LEU A 531 -8.60 12.20 17.54
CA LEU A 531 -8.12 12.29 18.92
C LEU A 531 -8.96 13.27 19.75
N LEU A 532 -9.26 14.43 19.19
CA LEU A 532 -10.06 15.44 19.89
C LEU A 532 -11.53 15.03 20.06
N LEU A 533 -12.14 14.49 19.02
CA LEU A 533 -13.56 14.08 19.04
C LEU A 533 -13.80 12.88 19.96
N SER A 534 -12.91 11.90 19.98
CA SER A 534 -13.08 10.67 20.75
C SER A 534 -13.20 10.86 22.26
N GLN A 535 -12.74 11.99 22.78
CA GLN A 535 -12.76 12.35 24.20
C GLN A 535 -13.50 13.66 24.48
N GLU A 536 -14.15 14.22 23.45
CA GLU A 536 -14.90 15.49 23.52
C GLU A 536 -14.07 16.69 24.02
N TRP A 537 -12.74 16.68 23.81
CA TRP A 537 -11.89 17.79 24.22
C TRP A 537 -12.14 19.03 23.38
N LYS A 538 -12.26 20.18 24.08
CA LYS A 538 -12.53 21.49 23.47
C LYS A 538 -11.47 22.49 23.88
N PHE A 539 -10.46 22.67 23.04
CA PHE A 539 -9.46 23.70 23.19
C PHE A 539 -9.03 24.26 21.82
N PRO A 540 -8.57 25.53 21.77
CA PRO A 540 -8.18 26.14 20.51
C PRO A 540 -6.85 25.54 20.01
N LEU A 541 -6.78 25.15 18.73
CA LEU A 541 -5.55 24.61 18.10
C LEU A 541 -4.56 25.72 17.70
N LEU A 542 -5.04 26.92 17.41
CA LEU A 542 -4.19 28.00 16.89
C LEU A 542 -3.03 28.41 17.84
N PRO A 543 -3.18 28.45 19.17
CA PRO A 543 -2.05 28.65 20.06
C PRO A 543 -0.99 27.57 19.97
N LEU A 544 -1.39 26.32 19.84
CA LEU A 544 -0.49 25.18 19.67
C LEU A 544 0.23 25.21 18.31
N PHE A 545 -0.46 25.59 17.24
CA PHE A 545 0.17 25.82 15.93
C PHE A 545 1.22 26.93 16.01
N ARG A 546 0.93 28.04 16.70
CA ARG A 546 1.90 29.13 16.89
C ARG A 546 3.12 28.69 17.67
N SER A 547 2.93 27.89 18.73
CA SER A 547 4.04 27.36 19.53
C SER A 547 4.91 26.42 18.69
N ALA A 548 4.30 25.50 17.95
CA ALA A 548 5.03 24.58 17.05
C ALA A 548 5.78 25.33 15.94
N PHE A 549 5.15 26.36 15.36
CA PHE A 549 5.77 27.20 14.33
C PHE A 549 6.97 27.99 14.89
N ALA A 550 6.83 28.60 16.07
CA ALA A 550 7.90 29.36 16.71
C ALA A 550 9.11 28.46 17.04
N ALA A 551 8.87 27.27 17.61
CA ALA A 551 9.94 26.30 17.91
C ALA A 551 10.68 25.84 16.64
N LEU A 552 9.97 25.64 15.53
CA LEU A 552 10.56 25.31 14.24
C LEU A 552 11.42 26.46 13.70
N GLN A 553 10.89 27.69 13.74
CA GLN A 553 11.59 28.89 13.23
C GLN A 553 12.86 29.17 14.03
N GLU A 554 12.82 29.00 15.35
CA GLU A 554 14.02 29.17 16.20
C GLU A 554 15.12 28.18 15.76
N GLY A 555 14.79 26.89 15.56
CA GLY A 555 15.75 25.89 15.08
C GLY A 555 16.29 26.20 13.68
N GLN A 556 15.45 26.71 12.77
CA GLN A 556 15.88 27.12 11.44
C GLN A 556 16.76 28.37 11.48
N MET A 557 16.44 29.33 12.32
CA MET A 557 17.20 30.56 12.52
C MET A 557 18.61 30.23 13.02
N GLN A 558 18.73 29.42 14.09
CA GLN A 558 20.04 29.02 14.62
C GLN A 558 20.91 28.28 13.59
N ARG A 559 20.28 27.50 12.68
CA ARG A 559 21.01 26.86 11.59
C ARG A 559 21.51 27.88 10.58
N LYS A 560 20.63 28.80 10.12
CA LYS A 560 20.99 29.87 9.17
C LYS A 560 22.10 30.76 9.74
N LEU A 561 22.02 31.09 11.04
CA LEU A 561 23.06 31.89 11.70
C LEU A 561 24.41 31.19 11.70
N ARG A 562 24.46 29.89 12.06
CA ARG A 562 25.71 29.11 12.02
C ARG A 562 26.29 29.02 10.60
N GLU A 563 25.45 28.82 9.59
CA GLU A 563 25.88 28.79 8.18
C GLU A 563 26.42 30.16 7.73
N PHE A 564 25.81 31.26 8.17
CA PHE A 564 26.25 32.61 7.89
C PHE A 564 27.56 32.96 8.60
N GLU A 565 27.69 32.59 9.88
CA GLU A 565 28.90 32.74 10.68
C GLU A 565 30.08 31.98 10.04
N ALA A 566 29.87 30.73 9.64
CA ALA A 566 30.88 29.92 8.94
C ALA A 566 31.31 30.57 7.60
N LYS A 567 30.37 31.21 6.89
CA LYS A 567 30.67 31.93 5.66
C LYS A 567 31.50 33.19 5.92
N LEU A 568 31.13 33.98 6.93
CA LEU A 568 31.90 35.15 7.35
C LEU A 568 33.33 34.79 7.80
N ALA A 569 33.46 33.69 8.54
CA ALA A 569 34.77 33.20 8.99
C ALA A 569 35.68 32.80 7.80
N THR A 570 35.12 32.29 6.71
CA THR A 570 35.88 31.94 5.50
C THR A 570 36.26 33.18 4.67
N GLU A 571 35.43 34.23 4.66
CA GLU A 571 35.63 35.47 3.91
C GLU A 571 36.60 36.43 4.63
N ASN A 572 36.64 36.43 6.00
CA ASN A 572 37.44 37.36 6.82
C ASN A 572 38.76 36.76 7.37
N SER A 573 39.27 35.70 6.80
CA SER A 573 40.49 35.01 7.29
C SER A 573 41.80 35.83 7.21
N GLY A 574 41.75 37.16 7.15
CA GLY A 574 42.92 38.01 7.03
C GLY A 574 42.95 39.30 7.86
N ASP A 575 41.93 39.70 8.58
CA ASP A 575 41.89 40.99 9.29
C ASP A 575 41.54 40.84 10.79
N VAL A 576 42.35 41.42 11.66
CA VAL A 576 42.24 41.35 13.14
C VAL A 576 41.22 42.38 13.70
N ASP A 577 40.79 43.36 12.91
CA ASP A 577 39.83 44.40 13.32
C ASP A 577 38.35 44.03 13.03
N GLY A 578 38.09 42.81 12.54
CA GLY A 578 36.76 42.42 12.01
C GLY A 578 35.77 41.84 13.03
N GLU A 579 36.09 41.57 14.32
CA GLU A 579 35.18 40.91 15.27
C GLU A 579 33.87 41.72 15.48
N GLN A 580 33.97 43.04 15.64
CA GLN A 580 32.82 43.88 15.89
C GLN A 580 31.91 44.06 14.66
N ASP A 581 32.47 43.97 13.46
CA ASP A 581 31.73 43.99 12.19
C ASP A 581 31.02 42.65 11.95
N VAL A 582 31.59 41.51 12.34
CA VAL A 582 30.98 40.19 12.28
C VAL A 582 29.77 40.10 13.22
N ASP A 583 29.92 40.57 14.47
CA ASP A 583 28.82 40.58 15.46
C ASP A 583 27.64 41.44 14.98
N ASN A 584 27.92 42.62 14.40
CA ASN A 584 26.89 43.49 13.83
C ASN A 584 26.20 42.86 12.62
N ALA A 585 26.95 42.18 11.74
CA ALA A 585 26.41 41.46 10.60
C ALA A 585 25.50 40.32 11.04
N LEU A 586 25.93 39.52 12.04
CA LEU A 586 25.12 38.43 12.60
C LEU A 586 23.83 38.98 13.25
N ALA A 587 23.90 40.03 14.03
CA ALA A 587 22.73 40.66 14.68
C ALA A 587 21.73 41.20 13.65
N ASN A 588 22.20 41.82 12.56
CA ASN A 588 21.34 42.29 11.49
C ASN A 588 20.69 41.15 10.73
N TYR A 589 21.44 40.11 10.41
CA TYR A 589 20.91 38.92 9.75
C TYR A 589 19.89 38.16 10.61
N GLU A 590 20.14 38.02 11.92
CA GLU A 590 19.17 37.46 12.86
C GLU A 590 17.86 38.26 12.85
N LYS A 591 17.94 39.60 12.89
CA LYS A 591 16.76 40.46 12.84
C LYS A 591 15.96 40.30 11.55
N GLU A 592 16.65 40.14 10.43
CA GLU A 592 16.01 39.93 9.12
C GLU A 592 15.27 38.61 9.08
N ILE A 593 15.92 37.48 9.48
CA ILE A 593 15.31 36.15 9.54
C ILE A 593 14.08 36.15 10.47
N ARG A 594 14.17 36.83 11.63
CA ARG A 594 13.09 36.89 12.61
C ARG A 594 11.89 37.66 12.05
N ALA A 595 12.11 38.75 11.33
CA ALA A 595 11.06 39.51 10.66
C ALA A 595 10.38 38.70 9.55
N GLU A 596 11.13 37.95 8.75
CA GLU A 596 10.57 37.01 7.75
C GLU A 596 9.69 35.93 8.39
N ALA A 597 10.17 35.32 9.49
CA ALA A 597 9.43 34.31 10.23
C ALA A 597 8.10 34.85 10.79
N GLU A 598 8.12 36.02 11.39
CA GLU A 598 6.92 36.69 11.89
C GLU A 598 5.91 37.03 10.78
N ALA A 599 6.38 37.52 9.65
CA ALA A 599 5.53 37.85 8.50
C ALA A 599 4.87 36.60 7.90
N SER A 600 5.56 35.46 7.87
CA SER A 600 5.06 34.20 7.31
C SER A 600 4.10 33.44 8.23
N CYS A 601 4.17 33.64 9.54
CA CYS A 601 3.41 32.90 10.55
C CYS A 601 1.90 32.95 10.31
N GLY A 602 1.33 34.15 10.20
CA GLY A 602 -0.12 34.37 10.04
C GLY A 602 -0.72 33.66 8.83
N PRO A 603 -0.22 33.89 7.62
CA PRO A 603 -0.71 33.22 6.41
C PRO A 603 -0.58 31.69 6.45
N VAL A 604 0.55 31.16 6.92
CA VAL A 604 0.80 29.70 7.01
C VAL A 604 -0.21 29.03 7.93
N LEU A 605 -0.43 29.60 9.12
CA LEU A 605 -1.35 29.02 10.11
C LEU A 605 -2.82 29.17 9.71
N ALA A 606 -3.19 30.24 9.02
CA ALA A 606 -4.54 30.42 8.49
C ALA A 606 -4.85 29.36 7.41
N ASP A 607 -3.92 29.08 6.52
CA ASP A 607 -4.06 28.05 5.50
C ASP A 607 -4.13 26.63 6.11
N LEU A 608 -3.29 26.32 7.09
CA LEU A 608 -3.37 25.06 7.83
C LEU A 608 -4.72 24.90 8.53
N LEU A 609 -5.24 25.96 9.16
CA LEU A 609 -6.55 25.90 9.81
C LEU A 609 -7.69 25.67 8.80
N SER A 610 -7.62 26.29 7.62
CA SER A 610 -8.56 26.04 6.52
C SER A 610 -8.52 24.56 6.09
N PHE A 611 -7.33 23.99 5.96
CA PHE A 611 -7.17 22.58 5.66
C PHE A 611 -7.80 21.65 6.72
N PHE A 612 -7.66 21.98 8.00
CA PHE A 612 -8.35 21.24 9.07
C PHE A 612 -9.88 21.30 8.94
N HIS A 613 -10.44 22.49 8.64
CA HIS A 613 -11.88 22.63 8.41
C HIS A 613 -12.38 21.75 7.27
N ASP A 614 -11.62 21.67 6.18
CA ASP A 614 -12.00 20.82 5.04
C ASP A 614 -11.92 19.33 5.38
N ARG A 615 -10.91 18.91 6.15
CA ARG A 615 -10.80 17.52 6.62
C ARG A 615 -11.89 17.17 7.62
N PHE A 616 -12.26 18.09 8.49
CA PHE A 616 -13.36 17.91 9.43
C PHE A 616 -14.71 17.74 8.72
N LYS A 617 -14.98 18.53 7.67
CA LYS A 617 -16.18 18.35 6.83
C LYS A 617 -16.22 17.00 6.13
N VAL A 618 -15.06 16.49 5.69
CA VAL A 618 -14.97 15.15 5.10
C VAL A 618 -15.32 14.10 6.13
N HIS A 619 -14.74 14.16 7.32
CA HIS A 619 -15.00 13.23 8.42
C HIS A 619 -16.49 13.16 8.81
N LEU A 620 -17.14 14.33 8.95
CA LEU A 620 -18.58 14.39 9.25
C LEU A 620 -19.51 13.86 8.14
N LYS A 621 -19.02 13.68 6.92
CA LYS A 621 -19.80 13.08 5.82
C LYS A 621 -19.64 11.56 5.77
N GLU A 622 -18.57 11.04 6.33
CA GLU A 622 -18.25 9.62 6.36
C GLU A 622 -18.88 8.92 7.58
N GLU A 623 -19.19 9.67 8.65
CA GLU A 623 -20.03 9.26 9.79
C GLU A 623 -21.53 9.49 9.53
#